data_ce37a70f7a4ac0e7aca87a1e4918826b
#
_entry.id   ce37a70f7a4ac0e7aca87a1e4918826b
#
_cell.length_a   1.000
_cell.length_b   1.000
_cell.length_c   1.000
_cell.angle_alpha   90.00
_cell.angle_beta   90.00
_cell.angle_gamma   90.00
#
_symmetry.space_group_name_H-M   'P 1'
#
loop_
_entity.id
_entity.type
_entity.pdbx_description
1 polymer ?
#
loop_
_entity_poly.entity_id
_entity_poly.type
_entity_poly.pdbx_seq_one_letter_code
_entity_poly.pdbx_strand_id
1 'polypeptide(L)'
;MARSAVRRILLWASVAAVLLVPGVPARAELIVFEDGRTVKAEGYQIYEEELEIRLPGGGSYRVDLARIDRIVDDEVVVDAVRVDDQALAPAAYDLSYAPQRKPLFGTVYDELIEREARKSNLDASFVSALIRAESNYEPRAVSRKGARGLMQLMPATARRLSVQKPFDPASNVRGGVQYLRELVDRFGPRPDLVLAAYNAGEGTVETYGGVPPYRETIAYVNRILGWWRPADAPTPAAVAAPR
;
A
#
# COMPACT_ATOMS: atom_id res chain seq x y z
N MET A 1 -37.58 -26.86 -62.17
CA MET A 1 -38.01 -25.72 -61.31
C MET A 1 -37.31 -25.87 -59.96
N ALA A 2 -36.17 -25.24 -59.76
CA ALA A 2 -35.40 -25.27 -58.51
C ALA A 2 -35.26 -23.89 -57.95
N ARG A 3 -35.83 -23.60 -56.78
CA ARG A 3 -35.71 -22.32 -56.07
C ARG A 3 -34.53 -22.41 -55.08
N SER A 4 -33.50 -21.63 -55.37
CA SER A 4 -32.35 -21.45 -54.49
C SER A 4 -32.71 -20.56 -53.31
N ALA A 5 -32.51 -21.02 -52.08
CA ALA A 5 -32.63 -20.25 -50.84
C ALA A 5 -31.28 -19.65 -50.48
N VAL A 6 -31.15 -18.35 -50.62
CA VAL A 6 -29.98 -17.60 -50.16
C VAL A 6 -30.10 -17.38 -48.64
N ARG A 7 -29.27 -18.04 -47.88
CA ARG A 7 -29.11 -17.81 -46.42
C ARG A 7 -28.35 -16.51 -46.23
N ARG A 8 -29.01 -15.46 -45.73
CA ARG A 8 -28.38 -14.25 -45.21
C ARG A 8 -27.80 -14.53 -43.84
N ILE A 9 -26.47 -14.56 -43.74
CA ILE A 9 -25.75 -14.56 -42.48
C ILE A 9 -25.74 -13.12 -41.97
N LEU A 10 -26.49 -12.82 -40.92
CA LEU A 10 -26.42 -11.59 -40.16
C LEU A 10 -25.20 -11.65 -39.24
N LEU A 11 -24.14 -10.95 -39.60
CA LEU A 11 -23.00 -10.64 -38.71
C LEU A 11 -23.48 -9.62 -37.68
N TRP A 12 -23.60 -10.04 -36.44
CA TRP A 12 -23.73 -9.14 -35.29
C TRP A 12 -22.37 -8.59 -34.97
N ALA A 13 -22.10 -7.36 -35.39
CA ALA A 13 -20.96 -6.60 -34.90
C ALA A 13 -21.33 -6.06 -33.51
N SER A 14 -20.79 -6.69 -32.47
CA SER A 14 -20.86 -6.16 -31.11
C SER A 14 -19.95 -4.95 -31.02
N VAL A 15 -20.53 -3.76 -31.14
CA VAL A 15 -19.85 -2.50 -30.83
C VAL A 15 -19.80 -2.42 -29.31
N ALA A 16 -18.65 -2.73 -28.76
CA ALA A 16 -18.34 -2.43 -27.37
C ALA A 16 -18.31 -0.90 -27.21
N ALA A 17 -19.35 -0.34 -26.60
CA ALA A 17 -19.39 1.07 -26.24
C ALA A 17 -18.34 1.33 -25.16
N VAL A 18 -17.23 1.93 -25.55
CA VAL A 18 -16.27 2.52 -24.60
C VAL A 18 -16.98 3.72 -23.99
N LEU A 19 -17.48 3.59 -22.78
CA LEU A 19 -17.93 4.70 -21.97
C LEU A 19 -16.70 5.56 -21.64
N LEU A 20 -16.50 6.64 -22.39
CA LEU A 20 -15.63 7.72 -22.00
C LEU A 20 -16.19 8.34 -20.71
N VAL A 21 -15.64 7.98 -19.57
CA VAL A 21 -15.84 8.70 -18.32
C VAL A 21 -15.11 10.03 -18.45
N PRO A 22 -15.79 11.19 -18.30
CA PRO A 22 -15.13 12.48 -18.43
C PRO A 22 -14.07 12.65 -17.34
N GLY A 23 -12.92 13.12 -17.78
CA GLY A 23 -11.66 13.27 -17.10
C GLY A 23 -11.70 13.59 -15.60
N VAL A 24 -11.29 12.61 -14.81
CA VAL A 24 -10.57 12.86 -13.57
C VAL A 24 -9.23 13.48 -14.00
N PRO A 25 -8.79 14.63 -13.44
CA PRO A 25 -7.49 15.19 -13.77
C PRO A 25 -6.42 14.11 -13.58
N ALA A 26 -5.58 13.94 -14.60
CA ALA A 26 -4.51 12.95 -14.57
C ALA A 26 -3.58 13.30 -13.40
N ARG A 27 -3.74 12.60 -12.27
CA ARG A 27 -2.78 12.65 -11.17
C ARG A 27 -1.55 11.92 -11.66
N ALA A 28 -0.41 12.58 -11.57
CA ALA A 28 0.84 11.89 -11.80
C ALA A 28 1.02 10.79 -10.74
N GLU A 29 1.46 9.62 -11.17
CA GLU A 29 1.68 8.47 -10.33
C GLU A 29 3.15 8.07 -10.39
N LEU A 30 3.72 7.69 -9.28
CA LEU A 30 5.07 7.14 -9.24
C LEU A 30 4.99 5.62 -9.14
N ILE A 31 5.43 4.94 -10.20
CA ILE A 31 5.47 3.49 -10.25
C ILE A 31 6.85 3.03 -9.78
N VAL A 32 6.90 2.30 -8.68
CA VAL A 32 8.15 1.75 -8.10
C VAL A 32 8.24 0.28 -8.46
N PHE A 33 9.36 -0.12 -9.08
CA PHE A 33 9.65 -1.50 -9.45
C PHE A 33 10.40 -2.23 -8.33
N GLU A 34 10.36 -3.58 -8.33
CA GLU A 34 11.08 -4.42 -7.37
C GLU A 34 12.61 -4.17 -7.35
N ASP A 35 13.18 -3.72 -8.47
CA ASP A 35 14.60 -3.40 -8.59
C ASP A 35 14.95 -1.98 -8.12
N GLY A 36 13.98 -1.27 -7.51
CA GLY A 36 14.13 0.09 -6.99
C GLY A 36 14.03 1.19 -8.04
N ARG A 37 13.89 0.86 -9.33
CA ARG A 37 13.64 1.87 -10.36
C ARG A 37 12.26 2.49 -10.18
N THR A 38 12.16 3.76 -10.50
CA THR A 38 10.90 4.51 -10.46
C THR A 38 10.58 5.09 -11.83
N VAL A 39 9.30 5.09 -12.19
CA VAL A 39 8.78 5.71 -13.41
C VAL A 39 7.62 6.60 -13.04
N LYS A 40 7.70 7.87 -13.46
CA LYS A 40 6.58 8.80 -13.38
C LYS A 40 5.60 8.49 -14.49
N ALA A 41 4.35 8.25 -14.13
CA ALA A 41 3.27 7.95 -15.05
C ALA A 41 2.20 9.06 -15.02
N GLU A 42 1.57 9.34 -16.15
CA GLU A 42 0.34 10.16 -16.20
C GLU A 42 -0.88 9.37 -15.72
N GLY A 43 -0.76 8.04 -15.68
CA GLY A 43 -1.79 7.14 -15.20
C GLY A 43 -1.43 5.70 -15.56
N TYR A 44 -2.21 4.79 -15.03
CA TYR A 44 -2.03 3.36 -15.28
C TYR A 44 -3.37 2.65 -15.40
N GLN A 45 -3.34 1.42 -15.91
CA GLN A 45 -4.46 0.50 -15.92
C GLN A 45 -3.98 -0.92 -15.66
N ILE A 46 -4.68 -1.65 -14.78
CA ILE A 46 -4.38 -3.04 -14.46
C ILE A 46 -5.25 -3.94 -15.31
N TYR A 47 -4.61 -4.91 -15.98
CA TYR A 47 -5.24 -5.98 -16.76
C TYR A 47 -4.76 -7.31 -16.19
N GLU A 48 -5.62 -8.02 -15.46
CA GLU A 48 -5.29 -9.30 -14.81
C GLU A 48 -3.97 -9.27 -14.03
N GLU A 49 -2.88 -9.71 -14.66
CA GLU A 49 -1.53 -9.76 -14.06
C GLU A 49 -0.57 -8.72 -14.67
N GLU A 50 -1.05 -7.82 -15.54
CA GLU A 50 -0.26 -6.78 -16.19
C GLU A 50 -0.67 -5.37 -15.75
N LEU A 51 0.32 -4.47 -15.71
CA LEU A 51 0.15 -3.04 -15.52
C LEU A 51 0.47 -2.32 -16.83
N GLU A 52 -0.47 -1.62 -17.43
CA GLU A 52 -0.21 -0.67 -18.51
C GLU A 52 0.11 0.69 -17.91
N ILE A 53 1.29 1.20 -18.19
CA ILE A 53 1.81 2.48 -17.71
C ILE A 53 1.76 3.49 -18.84
N ARG A 54 1.06 4.63 -18.64
CA ARG A 54 1.03 5.74 -19.58
C ARG A 54 2.08 6.77 -19.19
N LEU A 55 2.94 7.11 -20.15
CA LEU A 55 4.06 8.02 -19.91
C LEU A 55 3.68 9.48 -20.11
N PRO A 56 4.25 10.43 -19.35
CA PRO A 56 4.19 11.84 -19.64
C PRO A 56 4.70 12.13 -21.04
N GLY A 57 3.91 12.87 -21.82
CA GLY A 57 4.25 13.18 -23.22
C GLY A 57 3.80 12.13 -24.25
N GLY A 58 3.03 11.14 -23.82
CA GLY A 58 2.40 10.13 -24.69
C GLY A 58 3.15 8.79 -24.74
N GLY A 59 2.42 7.78 -25.22
CA GLY A 59 2.86 6.40 -25.22
C GLY A 59 2.52 5.63 -23.96
N SER A 60 2.40 4.31 -24.11
CA SER A 60 2.22 3.39 -23.00
C SER A 60 3.00 2.11 -23.23
N TYR A 61 3.27 1.37 -22.14
CA TYR A 61 3.83 0.03 -22.21
C TYR A 61 3.27 -0.82 -21.08
N ARG A 62 3.31 -2.14 -21.26
CA ARG A 62 2.84 -3.09 -20.27
C ARG A 62 3.99 -3.79 -19.57
N VAL A 63 3.81 -4.04 -18.31
CA VAL A 63 4.72 -4.80 -17.46
C VAL A 63 3.93 -5.76 -16.59
N ASP A 64 4.53 -6.89 -16.25
CA ASP A 64 3.98 -7.84 -15.28
C ASP A 64 3.80 -7.10 -13.92
N LEU A 65 2.59 -7.14 -13.36
CA LEU A 65 2.27 -6.54 -12.06
C LEU A 65 3.15 -7.08 -10.94
N ALA A 66 3.69 -8.27 -11.13
CA ALA A 66 4.63 -8.90 -10.24
C ALA A 66 6.00 -8.22 -10.18
N ARG A 67 6.35 -7.35 -11.12
CA ARG A 67 7.56 -6.53 -11.13
C ARG A 67 7.36 -5.18 -10.45
N ILE A 68 6.12 -4.88 -10.03
CA ILE A 68 5.77 -3.62 -9.38
C ILE A 68 5.79 -3.84 -7.87
N ASP A 69 6.69 -3.14 -7.21
CA ASP A 69 6.73 -3.10 -5.75
C ASP A 69 5.55 -2.29 -5.20
N ARG A 70 5.33 -1.09 -5.75
CA ARG A 70 4.18 -0.24 -5.37
C ARG A 70 3.87 0.85 -6.39
N ILE A 71 2.72 1.48 -6.20
CA ILE A 71 2.28 2.66 -6.95
C ILE A 71 1.92 3.74 -5.93
N VAL A 72 2.52 4.92 -6.06
CA VAL A 72 2.35 6.04 -5.12
C VAL A 72 1.82 7.25 -5.90
N ASP A 73 0.86 7.96 -5.33
CA ASP A 73 0.40 9.22 -5.91
C ASP A 73 1.54 10.26 -5.82
N ASP A 74 2.02 10.77 -6.98
CA ASP A 74 3.09 11.77 -7.08
C ASP A 74 2.53 13.19 -6.80
N GLU A 75 1.74 13.33 -5.75
CA GLU A 75 1.32 14.63 -5.27
C GLU A 75 2.36 15.12 -4.24
N VAL A 76 3.50 15.61 -4.75
CA VAL A 76 4.49 16.27 -3.89
C VAL A 76 3.85 17.54 -3.34
N VAL A 77 3.66 17.59 -2.05
CA VAL A 77 3.31 18.84 -1.38
C VAL A 77 4.55 19.73 -1.40
N VAL A 78 4.60 20.68 -2.36
CA VAL A 78 5.77 21.52 -2.64
C VAL A 78 6.14 22.43 -1.47
N ASP A 79 5.19 22.71 -0.59
CA ASP A 79 5.44 23.29 0.73
C ASP A 79 5.82 22.19 1.73
N ALA A 80 6.90 21.46 1.42
CA ALA A 80 7.51 20.59 2.39
C ALA A 80 7.88 21.47 3.60
N VAL A 81 6.98 21.45 4.58
CA VAL A 81 7.38 21.74 5.94
C VAL A 81 8.61 20.87 6.14
N ARG A 82 9.79 21.47 6.16
CA ARG A 82 10.96 20.83 6.73
C ARG A 82 10.46 20.36 8.07
N VAL A 83 10.21 19.07 8.16
CA VAL A 83 9.99 18.44 9.45
C VAL A 83 11.25 18.79 10.18
N ASP A 84 11.13 19.70 11.13
CA ASP A 84 12.27 20.09 11.94
C ASP A 84 12.76 18.80 12.58
N ASP A 85 13.91 18.29 12.16
CA ASP A 85 14.48 17.02 12.66
C ASP A 85 14.58 17.01 14.19
N GLN A 86 14.51 18.18 14.84
CA GLN A 86 14.45 18.33 16.27
C GLN A 86 13.03 18.21 16.86
N ALA A 87 11.97 18.48 16.09
CA ALA A 87 10.58 18.32 16.55
C ALA A 87 10.08 16.86 16.48
N LEU A 88 10.73 16.04 15.68
CA LEU A 88 10.56 14.59 15.58
C LEU A 88 11.77 13.84 16.16
N ALA A 89 12.47 14.41 17.15
CA ALA A 89 13.33 13.57 17.98
C ALA A 89 12.43 12.49 18.58
N PRO A 90 12.50 11.24 18.10
CA PRO A 90 11.53 10.24 18.49
C PRO A 90 11.73 9.97 19.97
N ALA A 91 10.69 10.12 20.75
CA ALA A 91 10.57 9.24 21.89
C ALA A 91 10.73 7.85 21.27
N ALA A 92 11.73 7.10 21.73
CA ALA A 92 11.97 5.76 21.23
C ALA A 92 10.72 4.94 21.52
N TYR A 93 9.90 4.72 20.48
CA TYR A 93 8.68 3.93 20.60
C TYR A 93 9.07 2.46 20.65
N ASP A 94 8.76 1.82 21.74
CA ASP A 94 8.94 0.37 21.83
C ASP A 94 7.89 -0.32 20.96
N LEU A 95 8.33 -0.80 19.79
CA LEU A 95 7.52 -1.59 18.85
C LEU A 95 7.56 -3.09 19.18
N SER A 96 8.25 -3.49 20.25
CA SER A 96 8.38 -4.89 20.63
C SER A 96 7.07 -5.43 21.17
N TYR A 97 6.91 -6.75 21.07
CA TYR A 97 5.75 -7.44 21.61
C TYR A 97 5.65 -7.27 23.13
N ALA A 98 4.50 -6.83 23.58
CA ALA A 98 4.14 -6.73 24.99
C ALA A 98 2.80 -7.45 25.25
N PRO A 99 2.74 -8.45 26.14
CA PRO A 99 1.53 -9.26 26.36
C PRO A 99 0.29 -8.45 26.79
N GLN A 100 0.48 -7.30 27.42
CA GLN A 100 -0.59 -6.40 27.85
C GLN A 100 -1.16 -5.55 26.69
N ARG A 101 -0.44 -5.44 25.58
CA ARG A 101 -0.87 -4.69 24.40
C ARG A 101 -1.59 -5.62 23.43
N LYS A 102 -2.91 -5.64 23.52
CA LYS A 102 -3.78 -6.46 22.69
C LYS A 102 -4.12 -5.75 21.36
N PRO A 103 -4.56 -6.47 20.33
CA PRO A 103 -5.15 -5.86 19.14
C PRO A 103 -6.23 -4.87 19.52
N LEU A 104 -6.29 -3.71 18.80
CA LEU A 104 -7.05 -2.54 19.26
C LEU A 104 -8.56 -2.61 19.05
N PHE A 105 -9.04 -3.40 18.08
CA PHE A 105 -10.39 -3.16 17.52
C PHE A 105 -11.40 -4.28 17.74
N GLY A 106 -11.06 -5.35 18.47
CA GLY A 106 -11.97 -6.43 18.82
C GLY A 106 -12.51 -7.17 17.60
N THR A 107 -11.63 -7.71 16.77
CA THR A 107 -11.99 -8.39 15.51
C THR A 107 -11.87 -9.92 15.63
N VAL A 108 -12.41 -10.64 14.67
CA VAL A 108 -12.22 -12.10 14.55
C VAL A 108 -10.78 -12.50 14.26
N TYR A 109 -9.90 -11.55 13.95
CA TYR A 109 -8.51 -11.76 13.64
C TYR A 109 -7.57 -11.50 14.83
N ASP A 110 -8.06 -11.08 15.98
CA ASP A 110 -7.22 -10.66 17.11
C ASP A 110 -6.25 -11.75 17.58
N GLU A 111 -6.71 -13.01 17.72
CA GLU A 111 -5.85 -14.12 18.08
C GLU A 111 -4.77 -14.41 17.01
N LEU A 112 -5.14 -14.26 15.74
CA LEU A 112 -4.18 -14.40 14.64
C LEU A 112 -3.13 -13.29 14.68
N ILE A 113 -3.57 -12.05 14.84
CA ILE A 113 -2.70 -10.87 14.90
C ILE A 113 -1.74 -10.99 16.09
N GLU A 114 -2.24 -11.30 17.28
CA GLU A 114 -1.42 -11.46 18.49
C GLU A 114 -0.39 -12.57 18.31
N ARG A 115 -0.79 -13.71 17.75
CA ARG A 115 0.11 -14.84 17.51
C ARG A 115 1.25 -14.49 16.56
N GLU A 116 0.96 -13.87 15.41
CA GLU A 116 1.99 -13.54 14.42
C GLU A 116 2.86 -12.35 14.88
N ALA A 117 2.27 -11.35 15.54
CA ALA A 117 3.00 -10.24 16.15
C ALA A 117 4.00 -10.73 17.21
N ARG A 118 3.58 -11.64 18.10
CA ARG A 118 4.46 -12.26 19.11
C ARG A 118 5.63 -13.02 18.49
N LYS A 119 5.39 -13.81 17.43
CA LYS A 119 6.46 -14.56 16.73
C LYS A 119 7.51 -13.63 16.13
N SER A 120 7.11 -12.47 15.67
CA SER A 120 7.97 -11.47 15.03
C SER A 120 8.46 -10.40 16.00
N ASN A 121 8.20 -10.54 17.31
CA ASN A 121 8.51 -9.54 18.33
C ASN A 121 8.02 -8.13 17.95
N LEU A 122 6.73 -8.02 17.55
CA LEU A 122 6.07 -6.75 17.21
C LEU A 122 4.89 -6.51 18.13
N ASP A 123 4.58 -5.24 18.38
CA ASP A 123 3.40 -4.80 19.12
C ASP A 123 2.12 -5.19 18.37
N ALA A 124 1.26 -6.01 19.00
CA ALA A 124 0.03 -6.50 18.38
C ALA A 124 -0.97 -5.36 18.10
N SER A 125 -0.96 -4.31 18.92
CA SER A 125 -1.81 -3.15 18.71
C SER A 125 -1.36 -2.31 17.51
N PHE A 126 -0.04 -2.24 17.27
CA PHE A 126 0.54 -1.60 16.08
C PHE A 126 0.16 -2.35 14.80
N VAL A 127 0.32 -3.67 14.80
CA VAL A 127 -0.10 -4.52 13.68
C VAL A 127 -1.59 -4.39 13.40
N SER A 128 -2.43 -4.36 14.46
CA SER A 128 -3.88 -4.20 14.36
C SER A 128 -4.26 -2.86 13.72
N ALA A 129 -3.61 -1.76 14.13
CA ALA A 129 -3.84 -0.43 13.56
C ALA A 129 -3.47 -0.37 12.07
N LEU A 130 -2.36 -1.01 11.69
CA LEU A 130 -1.93 -1.11 10.30
C LEU A 130 -2.96 -1.89 9.46
N ILE A 131 -3.40 -3.07 9.89
CA ILE A 131 -4.41 -3.87 9.17
C ILE A 131 -5.71 -3.07 8.98
N ARG A 132 -6.11 -2.29 9.98
CA ARG A 132 -7.28 -1.42 9.85
C ARG A 132 -7.09 -0.37 8.75
N ALA A 133 -5.92 0.24 8.65
CA ALA A 133 -5.62 1.24 7.63
C ALA A 133 -5.61 0.63 6.22
N GLU A 134 -5.08 -0.59 6.09
CA GLU A 134 -4.92 -1.28 4.82
C GLU A 134 -6.23 -1.81 4.24
N SER A 135 -7.01 -2.52 5.03
CA SER A 135 -8.18 -3.24 4.52
C SER A 135 -9.45 -3.03 5.34
N ASN A 136 -9.37 -2.32 6.46
CA ASN A 136 -10.43 -2.30 7.48
C ASN A 136 -10.90 -3.74 7.84
N TYR A 137 -9.94 -4.67 7.91
CA TYR A 137 -10.15 -6.09 8.20
C TYR A 137 -10.93 -6.88 7.14
N GLU A 138 -11.00 -6.37 5.90
CA GLU A 138 -11.61 -7.11 4.79
C GLU A 138 -10.59 -8.08 4.16
N PRO A 139 -10.73 -9.41 4.35
CA PRO A 139 -9.70 -10.36 3.91
C PRO A 139 -9.62 -10.51 2.40
N ARG A 140 -10.65 -10.08 1.68
CA ARG A 140 -10.70 -10.12 0.21
C ARG A 140 -10.49 -8.76 -0.44
N ALA A 141 -10.04 -7.77 0.34
CA ALA A 141 -9.77 -6.43 -0.17
C ALA A 141 -8.74 -6.48 -1.31
N VAL A 142 -9.04 -5.76 -2.38
CA VAL A 142 -8.13 -5.51 -3.51
C VAL A 142 -8.09 -4.02 -3.74
N SER A 143 -6.92 -3.41 -3.64
CA SER A 143 -6.76 -1.99 -3.95
C SER A 143 -6.78 -1.75 -5.46
N ARG A 144 -7.03 -0.50 -5.86
CA ARG A 144 -6.88 -0.09 -7.27
C ARG A 144 -5.46 -0.30 -7.81
N LYS A 145 -4.46 -0.38 -6.93
CA LYS A 145 -3.04 -0.59 -7.23
C LYS A 145 -2.65 -2.08 -7.24
N GLY A 146 -3.61 -2.99 -7.01
CA GLY A 146 -3.40 -4.45 -7.05
C GLY A 146 -2.93 -5.08 -5.73
N ALA A 147 -2.85 -4.33 -4.64
CA ALA A 147 -2.55 -4.88 -3.32
C ALA A 147 -3.69 -5.77 -2.81
N ARG A 148 -3.39 -6.85 -2.07
CA ARG A 148 -4.34 -7.93 -1.76
C ARG A 148 -4.37 -8.29 -0.27
N GLY A 149 -5.56 -8.53 0.24
CA GLY A 149 -5.83 -9.12 1.55
C GLY A 149 -5.74 -8.15 2.73
N LEU A 150 -5.71 -8.70 3.95
CA LEU A 150 -5.78 -7.94 5.21
C LEU A 150 -4.69 -6.88 5.34
N MET A 151 -3.45 -7.21 4.96
CA MET A 151 -2.30 -6.32 5.04
C MET A 151 -1.88 -5.76 3.68
N GLN A 152 -2.76 -5.84 2.66
CA GLN A 152 -2.60 -5.23 1.33
C GLN A 152 -1.21 -5.46 0.70
N LEU A 153 -0.81 -6.72 0.65
CA LEU A 153 0.48 -7.07 0.02
C LEU A 153 0.39 -6.94 -1.50
N MET A 154 1.34 -6.21 -2.08
CA MET A 154 1.52 -6.19 -3.53
C MET A 154 1.94 -7.59 -4.02
N PRO A 155 1.58 -8.00 -5.25
CA PRO A 155 1.93 -9.32 -5.79
C PRO A 155 3.41 -9.66 -5.72
N ALA A 156 4.27 -8.68 -5.99
CA ALA A 156 5.72 -8.80 -5.87
C ALA A 156 6.15 -9.14 -4.43
N THR A 157 5.71 -8.33 -3.47
CA THR A 157 5.98 -8.52 -2.05
C THR A 157 5.44 -9.86 -1.54
N ALA A 158 4.22 -10.23 -1.95
CA ALA A 158 3.63 -11.52 -1.60
C ALA A 158 4.46 -12.70 -2.09
N ARG A 159 5.00 -12.64 -3.32
CA ARG A 159 5.90 -13.68 -3.85
C ARG A 159 7.21 -13.73 -3.08
N ARG A 160 7.87 -12.59 -2.84
CA ARG A 160 9.11 -12.51 -2.07
C ARG A 160 8.97 -13.13 -0.69
N LEU A 161 7.82 -12.92 -0.05
CA LEU A 161 7.49 -13.45 1.28
C LEU A 161 6.83 -14.84 1.24
N SER A 162 6.80 -15.50 0.08
CA SER A 162 6.19 -16.83 -0.11
C SER A 162 4.70 -16.92 0.28
N VAL A 163 3.96 -15.81 0.14
CA VAL A 163 2.51 -15.76 0.37
C VAL A 163 1.77 -16.21 -0.88
N GLN A 164 1.54 -17.51 -0.99
CA GLN A 164 0.87 -18.12 -2.15
C GLN A 164 -0.65 -17.86 -2.16
N LYS A 165 -1.26 -17.64 -0.99
CA LYS A 165 -2.69 -17.40 -0.83
C LYS A 165 -2.93 -16.02 -0.18
N PRO A 166 -2.86 -14.91 -0.96
CA PRO A 166 -2.92 -13.56 -0.39
C PRO A 166 -4.27 -13.20 0.23
N PHE A 167 -5.34 -13.93 -0.06
CA PHE A 167 -6.67 -13.75 0.53
C PHE A 167 -6.95 -14.69 1.71
N ASP A 168 -6.04 -15.64 2.01
CA ASP A 168 -6.10 -16.42 3.23
C ASP A 168 -5.57 -15.56 4.40
N PRO A 169 -6.40 -15.29 5.43
CA PRO A 169 -6.02 -14.41 6.52
C PRO A 169 -4.70 -14.79 7.19
N ALA A 170 -4.49 -16.09 7.45
CA ALA A 170 -3.31 -16.56 8.15
C ALA A 170 -2.03 -16.38 7.31
N SER A 171 -2.11 -16.65 6.01
CA SER A 171 -0.97 -16.48 5.09
C SER A 171 -0.65 -15.00 4.88
N ASN A 172 -1.69 -14.16 4.72
CA ASN A 172 -1.53 -12.72 4.50
C ASN A 172 -0.95 -12.01 5.73
N VAL A 173 -1.53 -12.23 6.91
CA VAL A 173 -1.05 -11.61 8.16
C VAL A 173 0.37 -12.06 8.48
N ARG A 174 0.70 -13.36 8.33
CA ARG A 174 2.07 -13.85 8.53
C ARG A 174 3.07 -13.14 7.63
N GLY A 175 2.79 -13.05 6.31
CA GLY A 175 3.68 -12.37 5.37
C GLY A 175 3.78 -10.87 5.62
N GLY A 176 2.66 -10.20 5.89
CA GLY A 176 2.64 -8.77 6.19
C GLY A 176 3.37 -8.42 7.47
N VAL A 177 3.23 -9.24 8.52
CA VAL A 177 3.96 -9.07 9.78
C VAL A 177 5.46 -9.32 9.59
N GLN A 178 5.84 -10.29 8.77
CA GLN A 178 7.24 -10.50 8.40
C GLN A 178 7.81 -9.27 7.68
N TYR A 179 7.10 -8.73 6.69
CA TYR A 179 7.53 -7.50 6.00
C TYR A 179 7.65 -6.32 6.97
N LEU A 180 6.67 -6.15 7.85
CA LEU A 180 6.71 -5.10 8.87
C LEU A 180 7.94 -5.25 9.79
N ARG A 181 8.32 -6.49 10.16
CA ARG A 181 9.54 -6.76 10.94
C ARG A 181 10.80 -6.36 10.17
N GLU A 182 10.89 -6.70 8.88
CA GLU A 182 12.01 -6.29 8.02
C GLU A 182 12.17 -4.75 8.02
N LEU A 183 11.05 -4.02 7.94
CA LEU A 183 11.07 -2.55 7.98
C LEU A 183 11.48 -2.00 9.36
N VAL A 184 11.03 -2.62 10.45
CA VAL A 184 11.48 -2.22 11.81
C VAL A 184 12.97 -2.50 12.00
N ASP A 185 13.49 -3.60 11.45
CA ASP A 185 14.94 -3.91 11.51
C ASP A 185 15.75 -2.89 10.70
N ARG A 186 15.19 -2.37 9.59
CA ARG A 186 15.86 -1.41 8.71
C ARG A 186 15.82 0.03 9.23
N PHE A 187 14.68 0.47 9.74
CA PHE A 187 14.46 1.87 10.16
C PHE A 187 14.52 2.07 11.68
N GLY A 188 14.72 0.99 12.44
CA GLY A 188 14.78 1.06 13.90
C GLY A 188 13.42 1.35 14.54
N PRO A 189 13.40 1.81 15.81
CA PRO A 189 12.20 2.09 16.58
C PRO A 189 11.54 3.44 16.17
N ARG A 190 11.40 3.65 14.88
CA ARG A 190 10.80 4.83 14.24
C ARG A 190 9.51 4.43 13.53
N PRO A 191 8.37 4.35 14.24
CA PRO A 191 7.11 3.92 13.65
C PRO A 191 6.65 4.79 12.48
N ASP A 192 6.99 6.08 12.48
CA ASP A 192 6.73 7.00 11.39
C ASP A 192 7.44 6.57 10.09
N LEU A 193 8.73 6.23 10.17
CA LEU A 193 9.51 5.77 9.02
C LEU A 193 9.09 4.36 8.59
N VAL A 194 8.82 3.48 9.54
CA VAL A 194 8.33 2.12 9.28
C VAL A 194 7.01 2.15 8.52
N LEU A 195 6.05 2.98 8.96
CA LEU A 195 4.75 3.15 8.29
C LEU A 195 4.89 3.82 6.93
N ALA A 196 5.74 4.84 6.83
CA ALA A 196 6.03 5.49 5.55
C ALA A 196 6.64 4.51 4.55
N ALA A 197 7.57 3.66 5.00
CA ALA A 197 8.19 2.64 4.17
C ALA A 197 7.19 1.53 3.77
N TYR A 198 6.29 1.14 4.68
CA TYR A 198 5.23 0.20 4.36
C TYR A 198 4.30 0.73 3.27
N ASN A 199 3.93 2.01 3.31
CA ASN A 199 3.04 2.66 2.34
C ASN A 199 3.76 3.10 1.07
N ALA A 200 4.89 3.83 1.18
CA ALA A 200 5.58 4.46 0.05
C ALA A 200 6.86 3.75 -0.40
N GLY A 201 7.33 2.75 0.33
CA GLY A 201 8.53 1.98 0.02
C GLY A 201 9.78 2.40 0.78
N GLU A 202 10.55 1.40 1.12
CA GLU A 202 11.81 1.62 1.81
C GLU A 202 12.77 2.50 1.02
N GLY A 203 12.91 2.27 -0.30
CA GLY A 203 13.76 3.08 -1.16
C GLY A 203 13.33 4.55 -1.24
N THR A 204 12.03 4.80 -1.20
CA THR A 204 11.48 6.17 -1.16
C THR A 204 11.85 6.86 0.14
N VAL A 205 11.65 6.20 1.27
CA VAL A 205 12.01 6.75 2.60
C VAL A 205 13.50 7.04 2.70
N GLU A 206 14.36 6.17 2.17
CA GLU A 206 15.80 6.40 2.11
C GLU A 206 16.18 7.57 1.21
N THR A 207 15.55 7.69 0.04
CA THR A 207 15.80 8.80 -0.89
C THR A 207 15.47 10.15 -0.27
N TYR A 208 14.37 10.23 0.49
CA TYR A 208 13.97 11.45 1.18
C TYR A 208 14.65 11.63 2.55
N GLY A 209 15.34 10.62 3.06
CA GLY A 209 15.93 10.65 4.41
C GLY A 209 14.90 10.76 5.53
N GLY A 210 13.62 10.43 5.25
CA GLY A 210 12.51 10.64 6.17
C GLY A 210 11.16 10.23 5.56
N VAL A 211 10.06 10.65 6.21
CA VAL A 211 8.72 10.48 5.64
C VAL A 211 8.61 11.31 4.35
N PRO A 212 8.36 10.68 3.19
CA PRO A 212 8.27 11.42 1.93
C PRO A 212 7.11 12.41 1.96
N PRO A 213 7.21 13.58 1.28
CA PRO A 213 6.19 14.61 1.31
C PRO A 213 4.98 14.28 0.42
N TYR A 214 4.58 13.02 0.40
CA TYR A 214 3.38 12.57 -0.30
C TYR A 214 2.17 12.69 0.63
N ARG A 215 1.12 13.37 0.16
CA ARG A 215 -0.09 13.59 0.95
C ARG A 215 -0.72 12.27 1.43
N GLU A 216 -0.75 11.25 0.58
CA GLU A 216 -1.23 9.91 0.92
C GLU A 216 -0.43 9.31 2.07
N THR A 217 0.91 9.32 1.97
CA THR A 217 1.80 8.72 2.98
C THR A 217 1.73 9.46 4.30
N ILE A 218 1.74 10.79 4.29
CA ILE A 218 1.60 11.60 5.50
C ILE A 218 0.27 11.31 6.20
N ALA A 219 -0.83 11.27 5.44
CA ALA A 219 -2.16 10.96 5.99
C ALA A 219 -2.24 9.53 6.54
N TYR A 220 -1.61 8.57 5.88
CA TYR A 220 -1.52 7.17 6.31
C TYR A 220 -0.78 7.04 7.65
N VAL A 221 0.43 7.61 7.74
CA VAL A 221 1.24 7.63 8.97
C VAL A 221 0.48 8.24 10.13
N ASN A 222 -0.06 9.46 9.93
CA ASN A 222 -0.81 10.16 10.97
C ASN A 222 -2.03 9.39 11.45
N ARG A 223 -2.76 8.72 10.54
CA ARG A 223 -3.93 7.93 10.85
C ARG A 223 -3.59 6.76 11.76
N ILE A 224 -2.55 6.00 11.42
CA ILE A 224 -2.15 4.81 12.19
C ILE A 224 -1.60 5.21 13.54
N LEU A 225 -0.71 6.21 13.60
CA LEU A 225 -0.17 6.73 14.85
C LEU A 225 -1.25 7.37 15.73
N GLY A 226 -2.30 7.92 15.12
CA GLY A 226 -3.47 8.42 15.85
C GLY A 226 -4.27 7.32 16.55
N TRP A 227 -4.35 6.12 15.98
CA TRP A 227 -5.00 4.96 16.61
C TRP A 227 -4.06 4.24 17.56
N TRP A 228 -2.82 4.02 17.13
CA TRP A 228 -1.79 3.38 17.94
C TRP A 228 -1.04 4.41 18.75
N ARG A 229 -1.43 4.55 20.03
CA ARG A 229 -0.67 5.33 21.01
C ARG A 229 -0.30 4.41 22.16
N PRO A 230 1.00 4.21 22.43
CA PRO A 230 1.41 3.73 23.72
C PRO A 230 0.89 4.70 24.79
N ALA A 231 0.40 4.18 25.92
CA ALA A 231 -0.18 5.00 27.00
C ALA A 231 0.79 6.10 27.49
N ASP A 232 2.09 5.88 27.30
CA ASP A 232 3.20 6.74 27.78
C ASP A 232 3.87 7.53 26.64
N ALA A 233 3.31 7.52 25.41
CA ALA A 233 3.91 8.25 24.31
C ALA A 233 3.69 9.74 24.45
N PRO A 234 4.74 10.58 24.31
CA PRO A 234 4.56 12.00 24.15
C PRO A 234 3.67 12.24 22.94
N THR A 235 2.77 13.22 23.04
CA THR A 235 1.88 13.58 21.93
C THR A 235 2.76 13.94 20.72
N PRO A 236 2.70 13.20 19.60
CA PRO A 236 3.45 13.61 18.42
C PRO A 236 3.00 15.00 18.03
N ALA A 237 3.97 15.91 17.81
CA ALA A 237 3.66 17.13 17.10
C ALA A 237 2.98 16.70 15.78
N ALA A 238 1.74 17.13 15.57
CA ALA A 238 1.01 16.77 14.37
C ALA A 238 1.90 17.10 13.17
N VAL A 239 2.17 16.10 12.32
CA VAL A 239 2.77 16.37 11.00
C VAL A 239 1.79 17.32 10.33
N ALA A 240 2.16 18.61 10.28
CA ALA A 240 1.25 19.67 9.87
C ALA A 240 0.80 19.37 8.43
N ALA A 241 -0.50 19.13 8.26
CA ALA A 241 -1.08 19.20 6.92
C ALA A 241 -0.92 20.63 6.42
N PRO A 242 -0.44 20.85 5.19
CA PRO A 242 -0.41 22.18 4.61
C PRO A 242 -1.85 22.72 4.55
N ARG A 243 -2.00 23.99 4.93
CA ARG A 243 -3.26 24.74 4.79
C ARG A 243 -3.55 25.02 3.32
#